data_e55dd0a609f91048ed3351506ab89082
#
_entry.id   e55dd0a609f91048ed3351506ab89082
#
_cell.length_a   1.000
_cell.length_b   1.000
_cell.length_c   1.000
_cell.angle_alpha   90.00
_cell.angle_beta   90.00
_cell.angle_gamma   90.00
#
_symmetry.space_group_name_H-M   'P 1'
#
loop_
_entity.id
_entity.type
_entity.pdbx_description
1 polymer ?
#
loop_
_entity_poly.entity_id
_entity_poly.type
_entity_poly.pdbx_seq_one_letter_code
_entity_poly.pdbx_strand_id
1 'polypeptide(L)'
;HRSIRRQRQMCIRDRFSPGPITYVLKLKKNSKISKFVTNNKNTVAIRFPKHKLLRKLLKVLSYPLAAPSANISSKLSSVQPSDVKEEFGRKLKYILKGGRCSIGVESTIINLADNPSILRLGGLSVSKIKKIIKKQILIKNKSKNKISPGLFSLHYSPGIPLRMNVKKPNEGEAFVLIKKRKINSKNYFFLSKNNNLIKAARNLYPLIRKIKNKGYKKIAVEKIPNIGIGQTINDRLERASKY
;
A
#
# COMPACT_ATOMS: atom_id res chain seq x y z
N HIS A 1 -22.93 -23.63 7.30
CA HIS A 1 -22.40 -22.26 7.15
C HIS A 1 -20.95 -22.08 7.64
N ARG A 2 -20.49 -22.69 8.76
CA ARG A 2 -19.10 -22.57 9.27
C ARG A 2 -18.08 -23.27 8.35
N SER A 3 -18.39 -24.41 7.77
CA SER A 3 -17.52 -25.18 6.88
C SER A 3 -17.24 -24.44 5.56
N ILE A 4 -18.26 -23.90 4.91
CA ILE A 4 -18.14 -23.11 3.67
C ILE A 4 -17.31 -21.83 3.90
N ARG A 5 -17.40 -21.22 5.09
CA ARG A 5 -16.62 -20.04 5.44
C ARG A 5 -15.13 -20.37 5.60
N ARG A 6 -14.81 -21.48 6.31
CA ARG A 6 -13.42 -21.98 6.46
C ARG A 6 -12.83 -22.32 5.10
N GLN A 7 -13.56 -23.04 4.27
CA GLN A 7 -13.11 -23.42 2.92
C GLN A 7 -12.78 -22.20 2.05
N ARG A 8 -13.58 -21.13 2.06
CA ARG A 8 -13.29 -19.88 1.36
C ARG A 8 -12.06 -19.16 1.89
N GLN A 9 -11.88 -19.11 3.21
CA GLN A 9 -10.70 -18.51 3.83
C GLN A 9 -9.43 -19.26 3.39
N MET A 10 -9.49 -20.60 3.32
CA MET A 10 -8.39 -21.42 2.82
C MET A 10 -8.10 -21.14 1.34
N CYS A 11 -9.12 -21.14 0.46
CA CYS A 11 -8.94 -20.85 -0.96
C CYS A 11 -8.27 -19.50 -1.23
N ILE A 12 -8.66 -18.43 -0.50
CA ILE A 12 -8.05 -17.11 -0.65
C ILE A 12 -6.59 -17.13 -0.20
N ARG A 13 -6.32 -17.76 0.96
CA ARG A 13 -4.97 -17.86 1.51
C ARG A 13 -4.07 -18.62 0.53
N ASP A 14 -4.47 -19.79 0.08
CA ASP A 14 -3.65 -20.68 -0.72
C ASP A 14 -3.35 -20.09 -2.11
N ARG A 15 -4.28 -19.28 -2.64
CA ARG A 15 -4.10 -18.66 -3.95
C ARG A 15 -3.27 -17.39 -3.94
N PHE A 16 -3.27 -16.63 -2.83
CA PHE A 16 -2.63 -15.33 -2.75
C PHE A 16 -1.49 -15.23 -1.74
N SER A 17 -1.19 -16.31 -1.04
CA SER A 17 -0.05 -16.37 -0.12
C SER A 17 0.99 -17.40 -0.58
N PRO A 18 2.28 -17.05 -0.47
CA PRO A 18 2.83 -15.77 -0.03
C PRO A 18 2.63 -14.64 -1.05
N GLY A 19 2.22 -13.45 -0.59
CA GLY A 19 1.88 -12.38 -1.52
C GLY A 19 1.56 -11.00 -0.92
N PRO A 20 1.05 -10.08 -1.77
CA PRO A 20 0.74 -8.71 -1.37
C PRO A 20 -0.67 -8.59 -0.74
N ILE A 21 -1.01 -9.49 0.15
CA ILE A 21 -2.30 -9.53 0.85
C ILE A 21 -2.09 -9.70 2.35
N THR A 22 -2.94 -9.06 3.14
CA THR A 22 -3.00 -9.16 4.60
C THR A 22 -4.40 -9.58 5.00
N TYR A 23 -4.50 -10.56 5.86
CA TYR A 23 -5.76 -11.13 6.35
C TYR A 23 -6.05 -10.65 7.76
N VAL A 24 -7.22 -10.07 8.00
CA VAL A 24 -7.70 -9.82 9.35
C VAL A 24 -8.56 -11.02 9.76
N LEU A 25 -8.13 -11.72 10.81
CA LEU A 25 -8.71 -12.96 11.31
C LEU A 25 -9.11 -12.81 12.78
N LYS A 26 -10.08 -13.59 13.25
CA LYS A 26 -10.41 -13.68 14.67
C LYS A 26 -9.28 -14.34 15.44
N LEU A 27 -8.96 -13.80 16.61
CA LEU A 27 -8.06 -14.44 17.56
C LEU A 27 -8.69 -15.71 18.15
N LYS A 28 -7.85 -16.69 18.47
CA LYS A 28 -8.26 -17.79 19.34
C LYS A 28 -8.40 -17.26 20.77
N LYS A 29 -9.31 -17.86 21.59
CA LYS A 29 -9.56 -17.43 22.99
C LYS A 29 -8.26 -17.36 23.82
N ASN A 30 -7.37 -18.33 23.67
CA ASN A 30 -6.11 -18.42 24.42
C ASN A 30 -4.89 -17.99 23.57
N SER A 31 -5.03 -16.97 22.74
CA SER A 31 -3.94 -16.47 21.91
C SER A 31 -2.89 -15.76 22.77
N LYS A 32 -1.61 -16.14 22.62
CA LYS A 32 -0.46 -15.46 23.26
C LYS A 32 -0.02 -14.18 22.51
N ILE A 33 -0.76 -13.73 21.48
CA ILE A 33 -0.42 -12.50 20.76
C ILE A 33 -0.67 -11.30 21.66
N SER A 34 0.33 -10.44 21.80
CA SER A 34 0.28 -9.25 22.63
C SER A 34 -0.91 -8.34 22.26
N LYS A 35 -1.55 -7.77 23.27
CA LYS A 35 -2.61 -6.78 23.12
C LYS A 35 -2.15 -5.51 22.36
N PHE A 36 -0.87 -5.15 22.45
CA PHE A 36 -0.28 -4.07 21.65
C PHE A 36 -0.35 -4.34 20.14
N VAL A 37 -0.10 -5.59 19.70
CA VAL A 37 -0.17 -5.98 18.30
C VAL A 37 -1.61 -5.94 17.78
N THR A 38 -2.59 -6.27 18.60
CA THR A 38 -4.00 -6.34 18.24
C THR A 38 -4.76 -5.05 18.51
N ASN A 39 -4.11 -4.07 19.15
CA ASN A 39 -4.75 -2.85 19.64
C ASN A 39 -6.00 -3.16 20.48
N ASN A 40 -5.89 -4.11 21.42
CA ASN A 40 -6.97 -4.63 22.29
C ASN A 40 -8.19 -5.19 21.54
N LYS A 41 -8.05 -5.53 20.25
CA LYS A 41 -9.13 -6.13 19.45
C LYS A 41 -9.08 -7.66 19.50
N ASN A 42 -10.21 -8.29 19.27
CA ASN A 42 -10.34 -9.75 19.12
C ASN A 42 -9.92 -10.26 17.73
N THR A 43 -9.17 -9.44 16.97
CA THR A 43 -8.70 -9.75 15.62
C THR A 43 -7.24 -9.44 15.48
N VAL A 44 -6.57 -10.13 14.57
CA VAL A 44 -5.17 -9.91 14.20
C VAL A 44 -5.01 -9.84 12.70
N ALA A 45 -4.12 -8.95 12.23
CA ALA A 45 -3.75 -8.82 10.82
C ALA A 45 -2.50 -9.68 10.55
N ILE A 46 -2.61 -10.66 9.67
CA ILE A 46 -1.54 -11.61 9.33
C ILE A 46 -1.18 -11.50 7.85
N ARG A 47 0.12 -11.49 7.55
CA ARG A 47 0.64 -11.52 6.19
C ARG A 47 1.74 -12.56 6.03
N PHE A 48 1.70 -13.28 4.91
CA PHE A 48 2.77 -14.18 4.46
C PHE A 48 3.55 -13.49 3.34
N PRO A 49 4.74 -12.92 3.62
CA PRO A 49 5.49 -12.14 2.64
C PRO A 49 6.11 -13.04 1.56
N LYS A 50 6.14 -12.56 0.29
CA LYS A 50 6.79 -13.27 -0.81
C LYS A 50 8.31 -13.00 -0.87
N HIS A 51 8.80 -11.97 -0.21
CA HIS A 51 10.19 -11.52 -0.29
C HIS A 51 11.17 -12.58 0.24
N LYS A 52 12.09 -13.04 -0.61
CA LYS A 52 12.99 -14.18 -0.32
C LYS A 52 13.82 -13.97 0.96
N LEU A 53 14.47 -12.80 1.10
CA LEU A 53 15.32 -12.50 2.25
C LEU A 53 14.53 -12.44 3.56
N LEU A 54 13.36 -11.79 3.55
CA LEU A 54 12.47 -11.76 4.72
C LEU A 54 11.97 -13.16 5.08
N ARG A 55 11.68 -14.02 4.10
CA ARG A 55 11.29 -15.40 4.36
C ARG A 55 12.42 -16.25 4.95
N LYS A 56 13.68 -15.99 4.54
CA LYS A 56 14.85 -16.63 5.17
C LYS A 56 14.93 -16.24 6.66
N LEU A 57 14.79 -14.94 6.96
CA LEU A 57 14.76 -14.46 8.35
C LEU A 57 13.62 -15.11 9.14
N LEU A 58 12.39 -15.12 8.62
CA LEU A 58 11.23 -15.70 9.33
C LEU A 58 11.35 -17.21 9.55
N LYS A 59 12.18 -17.93 8.77
CA LYS A 59 12.41 -19.38 8.97
C LYS A 59 13.32 -19.69 10.16
N VAL A 60 14.23 -18.78 10.51
CA VAL A 60 15.15 -18.97 11.65
C VAL A 60 14.58 -18.42 12.96
N LEU A 61 13.48 -17.69 12.90
CA LEU A 61 12.79 -17.17 14.07
C LEU A 61 11.72 -18.16 14.53
N SER A 62 11.67 -18.42 15.84
CA SER A 62 10.62 -19.25 16.49
C SER A 62 9.30 -18.49 16.72
N TYR A 63 9.23 -17.21 16.36
CA TYR A 63 8.08 -16.33 16.59
C TYR A 63 7.79 -15.44 15.38
N PRO A 64 6.54 -14.96 15.21
CA PRO A 64 6.19 -14.00 14.16
C PRO A 64 6.71 -12.59 14.49
N LEU A 65 6.94 -11.79 13.46
CA LEU A 65 7.34 -10.38 13.60
C LEU A 65 6.13 -9.45 13.49
N ALA A 66 6.02 -8.49 14.42
CA ALA A 66 5.17 -7.33 14.25
C ALA A 66 5.91 -6.28 13.42
N ALA A 67 5.37 -5.91 12.27
CA ALA A 67 6.03 -5.02 11.33
C ALA A 67 5.11 -3.91 10.84
N PRO A 68 5.23 -2.67 11.34
CA PRO A 68 4.60 -1.49 10.76
C PRO A 68 5.27 -1.08 9.43
N SER A 69 4.74 -0.06 8.76
CA SER A 69 5.42 0.55 7.61
C SER A 69 6.70 1.28 8.05
N ALA A 70 7.77 1.13 7.25
CA ALA A 70 9.06 1.73 7.54
C ALA A 70 9.13 3.19 7.03
N ASN A 71 8.23 4.04 7.54
CA ASN A 71 8.17 5.48 7.27
C ASN A 71 7.62 6.21 8.50
N ILE A 72 7.93 7.50 8.66
CA ILE A 72 7.29 8.36 9.66
C ILE A 72 5.79 8.45 9.34
N SER A 73 4.97 8.47 10.40
CA SER A 73 3.51 8.54 10.27
C SER A 73 3.08 9.65 9.31
N SER A 74 2.07 9.38 8.51
CA SER A 74 1.51 10.26 7.47
C SER A 74 2.40 10.54 6.26
N LYS A 75 3.70 10.28 6.28
CA LYS A 75 4.60 10.46 5.13
C LYS A 75 4.50 9.35 4.08
N LEU A 76 5.21 9.54 2.95
CA LEU A 76 5.30 8.56 1.87
C LEU A 76 5.91 7.24 2.36
N SER A 77 5.32 6.12 1.97
CA SER A 77 5.88 4.81 2.31
C SER A 77 7.24 4.59 1.64
N SER A 78 8.17 3.99 2.38
CA SER A 78 9.48 3.59 1.87
C SER A 78 9.35 2.37 0.97
N VAL A 79 10.04 2.36 -0.18
CA VAL A 79 10.02 1.27 -1.16
C VAL A 79 11.38 0.64 -1.41
N GLN A 80 12.44 1.20 -0.83
CA GLN A 80 13.82 0.71 -0.94
C GLN A 80 14.62 1.07 0.32
N PRO A 81 15.76 0.41 0.60
CA PRO A 81 16.54 0.66 1.82
C PRO A 81 17.03 2.10 1.98
N SER A 82 17.35 2.79 0.87
CA SER A 82 17.75 4.21 0.90
C SER A 82 16.63 5.12 1.43
N ASP A 83 15.37 4.86 1.09
CA ASP A 83 14.24 5.64 1.60
C ASP A 83 14.13 5.50 3.13
N VAL A 84 14.36 4.28 3.65
CA VAL A 84 14.34 4.01 5.10
C VAL A 84 15.52 4.71 5.79
N LYS A 85 16.70 4.67 5.18
CA LYS A 85 17.90 5.36 5.69
C LYS A 85 17.70 6.88 5.72
N GLU A 86 17.13 7.45 4.66
CA GLU A 86 16.78 8.88 4.57
C GLU A 86 15.77 9.28 5.65
N GLU A 87 14.74 8.46 5.89
CA GLU A 87 13.64 8.75 6.83
C GLU A 87 14.07 8.67 8.31
N PHE A 88 14.86 7.66 8.66
CA PHE A 88 15.19 7.33 10.06
C PHE A 88 16.64 7.61 10.44
N GLY A 89 17.55 7.74 9.49
CA GLY A 89 18.95 8.01 9.73
C GLY A 89 19.58 6.99 10.70
N ARG A 90 20.21 7.49 11.75
CA ARG A 90 20.88 6.69 12.80
C ARG A 90 19.90 6.05 13.81
N LYS A 91 18.61 6.36 13.75
CA LYS A 91 17.59 5.79 14.68
C LYS A 91 17.38 4.30 14.48
N LEU A 92 17.71 3.76 13.30
CA LEU A 92 17.64 2.31 13.02
C LEU A 92 19.04 1.71 12.98
N LYS A 93 19.29 0.73 13.88
CA LYS A 93 20.54 0.02 13.94
C LYS A 93 20.78 -0.89 12.72
N TYR A 94 19.72 -1.51 12.20
CA TYR A 94 19.78 -2.44 11.08
C TYR A 94 18.73 -2.15 10.02
N ILE A 95 19.12 -2.20 8.77
CA ILE A 95 18.24 -2.13 7.61
C ILE A 95 18.54 -3.32 6.70
N LEU A 96 17.57 -4.21 6.52
CA LEU A 96 17.71 -5.37 5.65
C LEU A 96 17.77 -4.92 4.18
N LYS A 97 18.91 -5.16 3.52
CA LYS A 97 19.14 -4.76 2.12
C LYS A 97 18.39 -5.69 1.15
N GLY A 98 17.05 -5.56 1.13
CA GLY A 98 16.16 -6.38 0.29
C GLY A 98 15.93 -5.86 -1.13
N GLY A 99 16.59 -4.77 -1.52
CA GLY A 99 16.37 -4.12 -2.81
C GLY A 99 15.06 -3.33 -2.86
N ARG A 100 14.63 -2.93 -4.07
CA ARG A 100 13.42 -2.15 -4.30
C ARG A 100 12.18 -3.03 -4.33
N CYS A 101 11.10 -2.61 -3.70
CA CYS A 101 9.81 -3.28 -3.71
C CYS A 101 9.28 -3.47 -5.14
N SER A 102 8.89 -4.71 -5.48
CA SER A 102 8.43 -5.05 -6.83
C SER A 102 7.08 -4.43 -7.20
N ILE A 103 6.21 -4.16 -6.22
CA ILE A 103 4.85 -3.63 -6.41
C ILE A 103 4.80 -2.11 -6.15
N GLY A 104 5.53 -1.61 -5.14
CA GLY A 104 5.64 -0.19 -4.82
C GLY A 104 4.51 0.40 -3.99
N VAL A 105 3.45 -0.36 -3.73
CA VAL A 105 2.36 -0.02 -2.81
C VAL A 105 2.15 -1.14 -1.80
N GLU A 106 1.46 -0.85 -0.70
CA GLU A 106 1.24 -1.78 0.40
C GLU A 106 0.34 -2.97 -0.01
N SER A 107 0.26 -3.96 0.88
CA SER A 107 -0.65 -5.10 0.73
C SER A 107 -2.12 -4.67 0.75
N THR A 108 -2.94 -5.37 -0.02
CA THR A 108 -4.39 -5.32 0.14
C THR A 108 -4.78 -5.95 1.47
N ILE A 109 -5.63 -5.29 2.26
CA ILE A 109 -6.12 -5.83 3.53
C ILE A 109 -7.55 -6.31 3.35
N ILE A 110 -7.76 -7.59 3.62
CA ILE A 110 -9.09 -8.22 3.61
C ILE A 110 -9.49 -8.63 5.02
N ASN A 111 -10.69 -8.23 5.44
CA ASN A 111 -11.32 -8.75 6.64
C ASN A 111 -11.94 -10.11 6.33
N LEU A 112 -11.59 -11.12 7.10
CA LEU A 112 -12.18 -12.46 7.06
C LEU A 112 -12.69 -12.89 8.45
N ALA A 113 -12.58 -12.02 9.45
CA ALA A 113 -13.08 -12.29 10.80
C ALA A 113 -14.63 -12.40 10.82
N ASP A 114 -15.27 -11.57 10.00
CA ASP A 114 -16.73 -11.53 9.87
C ASP A 114 -17.13 -11.66 8.39
N ASN A 115 -18.04 -10.81 7.90
CA ASN A 115 -18.35 -10.77 6.48
C ASN A 115 -17.16 -10.25 5.68
N PRO A 116 -16.73 -10.96 4.63
CA PRO A 116 -15.56 -10.56 3.85
C PRO A 116 -15.68 -9.14 3.31
N SER A 117 -14.67 -8.31 3.62
CA SER A 117 -14.64 -6.92 3.15
C SER A 117 -13.20 -6.45 2.92
N ILE A 118 -13.00 -5.56 1.96
CA ILE A 118 -11.70 -4.94 1.71
C ILE A 118 -11.59 -3.73 2.63
N LEU A 119 -10.61 -3.78 3.54
CA LEU A 119 -10.33 -2.68 4.46
C LEU A 119 -9.32 -1.69 3.87
N ARG A 120 -8.41 -2.14 3.01
CA ARG A 120 -7.43 -1.29 2.33
C ARG A 120 -7.17 -1.81 0.92
N LEU A 121 -7.26 -0.95 -0.06
CA LEU A 121 -6.78 -1.22 -1.41
C LEU A 121 -5.24 -1.32 -1.40
N GLY A 122 -4.68 -2.23 -2.19
CA GLY A 122 -3.23 -2.46 -2.21
C GLY A 122 -2.76 -3.19 -3.47
N GLY A 123 -1.61 -3.86 -3.37
CA GLY A 123 -0.94 -4.50 -4.50
C GLY A 123 -1.71 -5.65 -5.16
N LEU A 124 -2.70 -6.25 -4.49
CA LEU A 124 -3.61 -7.22 -5.07
C LEU A 124 -4.94 -6.55 -5.42
N SER A 125 -5.31 -6.53 -6.71
CA SER A 125 -6.55 -5.89 -7.15
C SER A 125 -7.80 -6.59 -6.60
N VAL A 126 -8.84 -5.79 -6.29
CA VAL A 126 -10.13 -6.30 -5.79
C VAL A 126 -10.78 -7.25 -6.79
N SER A 127 -10.64 -7.00 -8.09
CA SER A 127 -11.17 -7.86 -9.15
C SER A 127 -10.64 -9.30 -9.09
N LYS A 128 -9.33 -9.47 -8.79
CA LYS A 128 -8.72 -10.81 -8.62
C LYS A 128 -9.29 -11.52 -7.38
N ILE A 129 -9.54 -10.80 -6.30
CA ILE A 129 -10.14 -11.36 -5.08
C ILE A 129 -11.59 -11.77 -5.32
N LYS A 130 -12.39 -10.90 -5.98
CA LYS A 130 -13.79 -11.16 -6.32
C LYS A 130 -13.98 -12.44 -7.14
N LYS A 131 -13.10 -12.68 -8.13
CA LYS A 131 -13.12 -13.89 -8.98
C LYS A 131 -13.04 -15.20 -8.17
N ILE A 132 -12.36 -15.19 -7.01
CA ILE A 132 -12.19 -16.39 -6.17
C ILE A 132 -13.32 -16.52 -5.15
N ILE A 133 -13.74 -15.42 -4.53
CA ILE A 133 -14.79 -15.45 -3.50
C ILE A 133 -16.17 -15.74 -4.12
N LYS A 134 -16.35 -15.48 -5.43
CA LYS A 134 -17.63 -15.63 -6.15
C LYS A 134 -18.82 -14.91 -5.46
N LYS A 135 -18.55 -13.85 -4.70
CA LYS A 135 -19.53 -13.00 -4.01
C LYS A 135 -19.14 -11.52 -4.12
N GLN A 136 -20.12 -10.65 -3.96
CA GLN A 136 -19.84 -9.23 -3.78
C GLN A 136 -19.05 -9.02 -2.49
N ILE A 137 -17.95 -8.25 -2.59
CA ILE A 137 -17.10 -7.85 -1.46
C ILE A 137 -17.29 -6.38 -1.25
N LEU A 138 -17.69 -6.00 -0.05
CA LEU A 138 -17.79 -4.60 0.35
C LEU A 138 -16.38 -3.98 0.43
N ILE A 139 -16.23 -2.78 -0.11
CA ILE A 139 -15.00 -2.00 0.04
C ILE A 139 -15.23 -0.97 1.14
N LYS A 140 -14.62 -1.20 2.30
CA LYS A 140 -14.73 -0.36 3.52
C LYS A 140 -13.52 0.55 3.74
N ASN A 141 -12.78 0.87 2.68
CA ASN A 141 -11.56 1.68 2.77
C ASN A 141 -11.78 3.16 3.15
N LYS A 142 -13.02 3.65 3.07
CA LYS A 142 -13.44 5.00 3.48
C LYS A 142 -14.25 5.03 4.79
N SER A 143 -14.27 3.95 5.57
CA SER A 143 -15.02 3.88 6.83
C SER A 143 -14.48 4.89 7.85
N LYS A 144 -15.38 5.58 8.57
CA LYS A 144 -15.05 6.49 9.69
C LYS A 144 -14.32 5.77 10.83
N ASN A 145 -14.56 4.47 11.01
CA ASN A 145 -13.87 3.64 11.99
C ASN A 145 -12.50 3.22 11.45
N LYS A 146 -11.43 3.79 11.98
CA LYS A 146 -10.02 3.55 11.63
C LYS A 146 -9.58 2.14 12.07
N ILE A 147 -9.97 1.11 11.30
CA ILE A 147 -9.79 -0.31 11.67
C ILE A 147 -8.39 -0.85 11.27
N SER A 148 -7.68 -0.19 10.35
CA SER A 148 -6.38 -0.65 9.87
C SER A 148 -5.43 0.51 9.55
N PRO A 149 -4.09 0.28 9.57
CA PRO A 149 -3.10 1.27 9.15
C PRO A 149 -3.34 1.75 7.71
N GLY A 150 -3.12 3.03 7.45
CA GLY A 150 -3.34 3.65 6.13
C GLY A 150 -4.79 4.09 5.85
N LEU A 151 -5.69 4.02 6.85
CA LEU A 151 -7.06 4.55 6.75
C LEU A 151 -7.23 5.97 7.31
N PHE A 152 -6.16 6.59 7.80
CA PHE A 152 -6.20 7.98 8.22
C PHE A 152 -6.51 8.91 7.05
N SER A 153 -7.21 10.00 7.30
CA SER A 153 -7.56 11.00 6.28
C SER A 153 -6.34 11.59 5.61
N LEU A 154 -5.32 11.97 6.39
CA LEU A 154 -4.01 12.37 5.92
C LEU A 154 -3.05 11.19 6.03
N HIS A 155 -2.60 10.67 4.90
CA HIS A 155 -1.60 9.62 4.82
C HIS A 155 -0.91 9.67 3.46
N TYR A 156 0.30 9.15 3.35
CA TYR A 156 1.10 9.19 2.11
C TYR A 156 1.43 10.61 1.63
N SER A 157 1.47 11.58 2.55
CA SER A 157 1.76 12.97 2.20
C SER A 157 3.19 13.14 1.70
N PRO A 158 3.39 13.85 0.59
CA PRO A 158 4.72 14.30 0.16
C PRO A 158 5.27 15.43 1.03
N GLY A 159 4.46 16.03 1.91
CA GLY A 159 4.79 17.24 2.67
C GLY A 159 4.74 18.52 1.82
N ILE A 160 4.12 18.46 0.65
CA ILE A 160 3.83 19.60 -0.26
C ILE A 160 2.43 19.39 -0.87
N PRO A 161 1.69 20.45 -1.22
CA PRO A 161 0.38 20.34 -1.83
C PRO A 161 0.35 19.48 -3.09
N LEU A 162 -0.67 18.62 -3.19
CA LEU A 162 -0.91 17.76 -4.32
C LEU A 162 -2.37 17.89 -4.77
N ARG A 163 -2.60 18.16 -6.04
CA ARG A 163 -3.94 18.18 -6.63
C ARG A 163 -4.06 17.11 -7.72
N MET A 164 -5.25 16.55 -7.87
CA MET A 164 -5.52 15.41 -8.74
C MET A 164 -6.47 15.76 -9.87
N ASN A 165 -6.51 14.87 -10.87
CA ASN A 165 -7.46 14.91 -11.99
C ASN A 165 -7.39 16.19 -12.81
N VAL A 166 -6.20 16.74 -12.96
CA VAL A 166 -5.97 17.98 -13.68
C VAL A 166 -5.55 17.70 -15.13
N LYS A 167 -5.97 18.56 -16.04
CA LYS A 167 -5.63 18.48 -17.48
C LYS A 167 -4.27 19.13 -17.78
N LYS A 168 -3.92 20.20 -17.06
CA LYS A 168 -2.70 21.00 -17.25
C LYS A 168 -2.13 21.43 -15.89
N PRO A 169 -0.80 21.53 -15.73
CA PRO A 169 -0.19 22.09 -14.52
C PRO A 169 -0.39 23.62 -14.49
N ASN A 170 -0.37 24.18 -13.29
CA ASN A 170 -0.15 25.62 -13.10
C ASN A 170 1.35 25.91 -13.14
N GLU A 171 1.70 27.18 -13.17
CA GLU A 171 3.08 27.62 -13.11
C GLU A 171 3.76 27.13 -11.81
N GLY A 172 5.01 26.68 -11.91
CA GLY A 172 5.77 26.14 -10.78
C GLY A 172 5.35 24.76 -10.30
N GLU A 173 4.33 24.12 -10.87
CA GLU A 173 3.92 22.77 -10.49
C GLU A 173 4.70 21.69 -11.24
N ALA A 174 5.08 20.62 -10.52
CA ALA A 174 5.47 19.38 -11.15
C ALA A 174 4.23 18.63 -11.65
N PHE A 175 4.20 18.26 -12.93
CA PHE A 175 3.06 17.56 -13.52
C PHE A 175 3.34 16.07 -13.70
N VAL A 176 2.57 15.23 -13.02
CA VAL A 176 2.70 13.78 -13.03
C VAL A 176 1.70 13.16 -13.99
N LEU A 177 2.21 12.45 -14.98
CA LEU A 177 1.47 11.75 -16.02
C LEU A 177 1.68 10.24 -15.92
N ILE A 178 0.69 9.44 -16.32
CA ILE A 178 0.83 7.97 -16.38
C ILE A 178 1.83 7.57 -17.46
N LYS A 179 1.62 8.07 -18.69
CA LYS A 179 2.35 7.67 -19.88
C LYS A 179 3.37 8.74 -20.26
N LYS A 180 4.56 8.31 -20.67
CA LYS A 180 5.56 9.20 -21.28
C LYS A 180 5.00 9.80 -22.58
N ARG A 181 5.08 11.12 -22.71
CA ARG A 181 4.73 11.88 -23.92
C ARG A 181 5.98 12.58 -24.43
N LYS A 182 6.01 12.90 -25.75
CA LYS A 182 7.04 13.75 -26.33
C LYS A 182 6.75 15.21 -25.94
N ILE A 183 7.20 15.61 -24.76
CA ILE A 183 7.03 16.97 -24.22
C ILE A 183 8.42 17.44 -23.80
N ASN A 184 8.83 18.57 -24.36
CA ASN A 184 10.09 19.22 -23.99
C ASN A 184 9.86 20.19 -22.84
N SER A 185 9.61 19.65 -21.64
CA SER A 185 9.42 20.47 -20.44
C SER A 185 10.00 19.77 -19.21
N LYS A 186 10.75 20.51 -18.40
CA LYS A 186 11.45 20.00 -17.21
C LYS A 186 10.53 19.63 -16.04
N ASN A 187 9.30 20.16 -16.02
CA ASN A 187 8.32 19.92 -14.95
C ASN A 187 7.38 18.75 -15.21
N TYR A 188 7.55 18.00 -16.30
CA TYR A 188 6.73 16.82 -16.63
C TYR A 188 7.42 15.54 -16.16
N PHE A 189 6.68 14.71 -15.43
CA PHE A 189 7.14 13.47 -14.83
C PHE A 189 6.22 12.32 -15.21
N PHE A 190 6.76 11.12 -15.43
CA PHE A 190 6.01 9.99 -15.96
C PHE A 190 6.09 8.79 -15.03
N LEU A 191 4.94 8.24 -14.65
CA LEU A 191 4.85 7.03 -13.81
C LEU A 191 5.21 5.76 -14.60
N SER A 192 4.93 5.74 -15.91
CA SER A 192 5.19 4.58 -16.78
C SER A 192 5.61 5.05 -18.18
N LYS A 193 6.35 4.21 -18.90
CA LYS A 193 6.67 4.47 -20.31
C LYS A 193 5.45 4.22 -21.21
N ASN A 194 4.65 3.17 -20.94
CA ASN A 194 3.66 2.59 -21.85
C ASN A 194 2.27 2.49 -21.21
N ASN A 195 1.82 3.45 -20.42
CA ASN A 195 0.51 3.45 -19.76
C ASN A 195 0.23 2.21 -18.87
N ASN A 196 1.29 1.58 -18.34
CA ASN A 196 1.18 0.38 -17.52
C ASN A 196 0.94 0.74 -16.05
N LEU A 197 -0.27 0.46 -15.55
CA LEU A 197 -0.68 0.78 -14.18
C LEU A 197 0.15 0.04 -13.11
N ILE A 198 0.68 -1.15 -13.39
CA ILE A 198 1.53 -1.90 -12.44
C ILE A 198 2.88 -1.18 -12.31
N LYS A 199 3.47 -0.75 -13.44
CA LYS A 199 4.69 0.07 -13.42
C LYS A 199 4.43 1.44 -12.79
N ALA A 200 3.26 2.04 -13.04
CA ALA A 200 2.85 3.30 -12.42
C ALA A 200 2.77 3.19 -10.89
N ALA A 201 2.13 2.15 -10.36
CA ALA A 201 2.07 1.88 -8.92
C ALA A 201 3.47 1.69 -8.31
N ARG A 202 4.35 0.94 -8.98
CA ARG A 202 5.74 0.72 -8.55
C ARG A 202 6.55 2.01 -8.48
N ASN A 203 6.25 2.95 -9.34
CA ASN A 203 6.98 4.22 -9.46
C ASN A 203 6.36 5.37 -8.66
N LEU A 204 5.17 5.21 -8.09
CA LEU A 204 4.40 6.28 -7.46
C LEU A 204 5.22 7.03 -6.38
N TYR A 205 5.60 6.35 -5.31
CA TYR A 205 6.32 6.98 -4.21
C TYR A 205 7.73 7.44 -4.58
N PRO A 206 8.55 6.65 -5.31
CA PRO A 206 9.85 7.12 -5.78
C PRO A 206 9.78 8.37 -6.66
N LEU A 207 8.76 8.47 -7.52
CA LEU A 207 8.60 9.64 -8.37
C LEU A 207 8.23 10.89 -7.57
N ILE A 208 7.30 10.75 -6.62
CA ILE A 208 6.90 11.85 -5.73
C ILE A 208 8.09 12.31 -4.87
N ARG A 209 8.91 11.39 -4.30
CA ARG A 209 10.15 11.74 -3.60
C ARG A 209 11.13 12.49 -4.51
N LYS A 210 11.33 11.97 -5.74
CA LYS A 210 12.21 12.63 -6.74
C LYS A 210 11.76 14.06 -7.05
N ILE A 211 10.45 14.29 -7.20
CA ILE A 211 9.89 15.62 -7.46
C ILE A 211 10.20 16.56 -6.30
N LYS A 212 9.93 16.11 -5.06
CA LYS A 212 10.24 16.88 -3.85
C LYS A 212 11.74 17.19 -3.75
N ASN A 213 12.62 16.21 -3.97
CA ASN A 213 14.07 16.38 -3.90
C ASN A 213 14.62 17.29 -5.02
N LYS A 214 13.85 17.48 -6.11
CA LYS A 214 14.13 18.50 -7.14
C LYS A 214 13.68 19.92 -6.78
N GLY A 215 13.13 20.13 -5.58
CA GLY A 215 12.75 21.43 -5.06
C GLY A 215 11.34 21.91 -5.45
N TYR A 216 10.54 21.10 -6.16
CA TYR A 216 9.15 21.48 -6.45
C TYR A 216 8.33 21.63 -5.18
N LYS A 217 7.52 22.69 -5.13
CA LYS A 217 6.67 23.05 -3.98
C LYS A 217 5.22 22.61 -4.12
N LYS A 218 4.79 22.23 -5.32
CA LYS A 218 3.43 21.80 -5.64
C LYS A 218 3.46 20.67 -6.68
N ILE A 219 2.50 19.75 -6.59
CA ILE A 219 2.36 18.62 -7.52
C ILE A 219 0.96 18.63 -8.11
N ALA A 220 0.87 18.51 -9.42
CA ALA A 220 -0.34 18.26 -10.18
C ALA A 220 -0.29 16.85 -10.77
N VAL A 221 -1.39 16.10 -10.73
CA VAL A 221 -1.47 14.72 -11.26
C VAL A 221 -2.61 14.62 -12.25
N GLU A 222 -2.36 14.06 -13.44
CA GLU A 222 -3.41 13.78 -14.39
C GLU A 222 -4.38 12.71 -13.88
N LYS A 223 -5.55 12.58 -14.54
CA LYS A 223 -6.54 11.55 -14.22
C LYS A 223 -5.96 10.15 -14.41
N ILE A 224 -5.94 9.35 -13.34
CA ILE A 224 -5.48 7.95 -13.35
C ILE A 224 -6.68 7.03 -13.60
N PRO A 225 -6.62 6.06 -14.54
CA PRO A 225 -7.69 5.09 -14.75
C PRO A 225 -8.05 4.34 -13.47
N ASN A 226 -9.34 4.33 -13.11
CA ASN A 226 -9.84 3.74 -11.87
C ASN A 226 -10.12 2.23 -12.00
N ILE A 227 -9.22 1.49 -12.62
CA ILE A 227 -9.33 0.04 -12.86
C ILE A 227 -8.14 -0.71 -12.25
N GLY A 228 -8.36 -1.93 -11.80
CA GLY A 228 -7.32 -2.79 -11.25
C GLY A 228 -6.50 -2.10 -10.16
N ILE A 229 -5.16 -2.05 -10.31
CA ILE A 229 -4.26 -1.37 -9.36
C ILE A 229 -4.35 0.16 -9.44
N GLY A 230 -4.96 0.72 -10.50
CA GLY A 230 -5.23 2.15 -10.61
C GLY A 230 -6.15 2.66 -9.49
N GLN A 231 -7.07 1.82 -9.01
CA GLN A 231 -7.89 2.13 -7.81
C GLN A 231 -7.02 2.38 -6.57
N THR A 232 -5.95 1.59 -6.42
CA THR A 232 -4.99 1.77 -5.32
C THR A 232 -4.19 3.05 -5.49
N ILE A 233 -3.74 3.36 -6.70
CA ILE A 233 -3.00 4.61 -6.98
C ILE A 233 -3.89 5.81 -6.64
N ASN A 234 -5.13 5.82 -7.10
CA ASN A 234 -6.10 6.90 -6.81
C ASN A 234 -6.35 7.05 -5.31
N ASP A 235 -6.56 5.95 -4.57
CA ASP A 235 -6.72 6.00 -3.10
C ASP A 235 -5.49 6.61 -2.40
N ARG A 236 -4.28 6.30 -2.86
CA ARG A 236 -3.04 6.86 -2.30
C ARG A 236 -2.90 8.36 -2.60
N LEU A 237 -3.18 8.77 -3.82
CA LEU A 237 -3.15 10.18 -4.22
C LEU A 237 -4.24 10.99 -3.52
N GLU A 238 -5.47 10.46 -3.39
CA GLU A 238 -6.57 11.10 -2.66
C GLU A 238 -6.20 11.38 -1.19
N ARG A 239 -5.48 10.45 -0.54
CA ARG A 239 -4.99 10.67 0.85
C ARG A 239 -3.82 11.62 0.90
N ALA A 240 -2.94 11.60 -0.10
CA ALA A 240 -1.80 12.50 -0.21
C ALA A 240 -2.23 13.94 -0.49
N SER A 241 -3.39 14.15 -1.13
CA SER A 241 -3.92 15.49 -1.46
C SER A 241 -4.64 16.19 -0.31
N LYS A 242 -4.86 15.52 0.82
CA LYS A 242 -5.48 16.08 2.03
C LYS A 242 -4.43 16.75 2.93
N TYR A 243 -3.69 17.68 2.33
CA TYR A 243 -2.64 18.44 3.00
C TYR A 243 -3.23 19.53 3.87
#